data_d12e0b42c6469e78d151e4c66b400f40
#
_entry.id   d12e0b42c6469e78d151e4c66b400f40
#
_cell.length_a   1.000
_cell.length_b   1.000
_cell.length_c   1.000
_cell.angle_alpha   90.00
_cell.angle_beta   90.00
_cell.angle_gamma   90.00
#
_symmetry.space_group_name_H-M   'P 1'
#
loop_
_entity.id
_entity.type
_entity.pdbx_description
1 polymer ?
#
loop_
_entity_poly.entity_id
_entity_poly.type
_entity_poly.pdbx_seq_one_letter_code
_entity_poly.pdbx_strand_id
1 'polypeptide(L)'
;SSKRTTFHWGTYDVVTERNDVVAALPYSDDPDPSPIGDNLVGSLQNKLRIRTPMIREGYLKLRNYSGSGRGREPFVPVSWEYAEKLVAEELSRVRRCYGNEAIFGGSYGWGSAGRFHHAQGQLHRFLNLIGGCTRSVNTYSFAAAEVILPHVVGHERSFISQPSNWPSLINKSELFVAFGGLPLKNSQVTSGGLSRHLQKKY
;
A
#
# COMPACT_ATOMS: atom_id res chain seq x y z
N SER A 1 10.12 -23.25 -10.64
CA SER A 1 9.64 -23.55 -9.28
C SER A 1 8.29 -22.88 -9.05
N SER A 2 7.46 -23.48 -8.20
CA SER A 2 6.21 -22.87 -7.76
C SER A 2 6.27 -22.62 -6.26
N LYS A 3 5.79 -21.44 -5.84
CA LYS A 3 5.68 -21.08 -4.41
C LYS A 3 4.37 -20.36 -4.16
N ARG A 4 3.69 -20.75 -3.08
CA ARG A 4 2.50 -20.05 -2.63
C ARG A 4 2.83 -18.73 -2.00
N THR A 5 2.09 -17.70 -2.39
CA THR A 5 2.19 -16.36 -1.82
C THR A 5 0.81 -15.75 -1.65
N THR A 6 0.67 -14.87 -0.66
CA THR A 6 -0.60 -14.22 -0.34
C THR A 6 -0.44 -12.72 -0.46
N PHE A 7 -1.38 -12.10 -1.14
CA PHE A 7 -1.53 -10.67 -1.30
C PHE A 7 -2.84 -10.20 -0.67
N HIS A 8 -3.03 -8.91 -0.66
CA HIS A 8 -4.24 -8.27 -0.17
C HIS A 8 -5.50 -8.75 -0.91
N TRP A 9 -5.37 -9.03 -2.20
CA TRP A 9 -6.45 -9.42 -3.12
C TRP A 9 -6.57 -10.93 -3.36
N GLY A 10 -5.74 -11.76 -2.75
CA GLY A 10 -5.85 -13.20 -2.88
C GLY A 10 -4.55 -13.97 -2.68
N THR A 11 -4.66 -15.27 -2.75
CA THR A 11 -3.56 -16.23 -2.66
C THR A 11 -3.32 -16.86 -4.02
N TYR A 12 -2.05 -16.99 -4.40
CA TYR A 12 -1.63 -17.52 -5.70
C TYR A 12 -0.45 -18.48 -5.54
N ASP A 13 -0.42 -19.49 -6.39
CA ASP A 13 0.76 -20.31 -6.61
C ASP A 13 1.58 -19.66 -7.74
N VAL A 14 2.65 -18.98 -7.38
CA VAL A 14 3.51 -18.23 -8.31
C VAL A 14 4.55 -19.15 -8.91
N VAL A 15 4.54 -19.27 -10.22
CA VAL A 15 5.51 -20.05 -10.98
C VAL A 15 6.64 -19.15 -11.46
N THR A 16 7.87 -19.55 -11.16
CA THR A 16 9.06 -18.80 -11.56
C THR A 16 9.99 -19.63 -12.44
N GLU A 17 10.50 -19.01 -13.50
CA GLU A 17 11.51 -19.55 -14.40
C GLU A 17 12.60 -18.49 -14.64
N ARG A 18 13.88 -18.88 -14.56
CA ARG A 18 15.02 -17.97 -14.79
C ARG A 18 14.93 -16.65 -14.05
N ASN A 19 14.48 -16.69 -12.79
CA ASN A 19 14.28 -15.53 -11.93
C ASN A 19 13.18 -14.56 -12.40
N ASP A 20 12.25 -15.00 -13.24
CA ASP A 20 11.06 -14.22 -13.58
C ASP A 20 9.78 -14.96 -13.21
N VAL A 21 8.70 -14.21 -13.00
CA VAL A 21 7.36 -14.75 -12.78
C VAL A 21 6.72 -15.02 -14.13
N VAL A 22 6.45 -16.30 -14.41
CA VAL A 22 5.85 -16.72 -15.69
C VAL A 22 4.37 -17.05 -15.56
N ALA A 23 3.89 -17.34 -14.34
CA ALA A 23 2.46 -17.54 -14.09
C ALA A 23 2.13 -17.23 -12.62
N ALA A 24 0.91 -16.77 -12.38
CA ALA A 24 0.30 -16.63 -11.07
C ALA A 24 -1.04 -17.38 -11.07
N LEU A 25 -1.01 -18.62 -10.59
CA LEU A 25 -2.18 -19.49 -10.58
C LEU A 25 -3.00 -19.20 -9.31
N PRO A 26 -4.29 -18.88 -9.43
CA PRO A 26 -5.13 -18.69 -8.25
C PRO A 26 -5.12 -19.92 -7.35
N TYR A 27 -5.25 -19.70 -6.05
CA TYR A 27 -5.44 -20.80 -5.10
C TYR A 27 -6.72 -21.57 -5.39
N SER A 28 -6.64 -22.91 -5.42
CA SER A 28 -7.72 -23.79 -5.88
C SER A 28 -9.02 -23.63 -5.11
N ASP A 29 -8.95 -23.28 -3.82
CA ASP A 29 -10.11 -23.15 -2.96
C ASP A 29 -10.66 -21.70 -2.91
N ASP A 30 -10.07 -20.77 -3.68
CA ASP A 30 -10.63 -19.43 -3.83
C ASP A 30 -11.78 -19.49 -4.84
N PRO A 31 -13.03 -19.25 -4.40
CA PRO A 31 -14.20 -19.37 -5.27
C PRO A 31 -14.35 -18.21 -6.27
N ASP A 32 -13.59 -17.12 -6.07
CA ASP A 32 -13.67 -15.89 -6.88
C ASP A 32 -12.31 -15.18 -6.89
N PRO A 33 -11.30 -15.77 -7.53
CA PRO A 33 -9.95 -15.23 -7.52
C PRO A 33 -9.89 -13.89 -8.24
N SER A 34 -9.16 -12.95 -7.65
CA SER A 34 -8.95 -11.64 -8.26
C SER A 34 -8.02 -11.74 -9.47
N PRO A 35 -8.36 -11.12 -10.63
CA PRO A 35 -7.49 -11.05 -11.78
C PRO A 35 -6.25 -10.15 -11.57
N ILE A 36 -6.17 -9.42 -10.46
CA ILE A 36 -5.00 -8.59 -10.13
C ILE A 36 -3.73 -9.43 -10.03
N GLY A 37 -3.86 -10.73 -9.68
CA GLY A 37 -2.74 -11.67 -9.67
C GLY A 37 -1.97 -11.76 -10.98
N ASP A 38 -2.63 -11.58 -12.12
CA ASP A 38 -2.01 -11.61 -13.44
C ASP A 38 -0.93 -10.52 -13.63
N ASN A 39 -1.01 -9.42 -12.90
CA ASN A 39 0.01 -8.36 -12.92
C ASN A 39 1.37 -8.80 -12.36
N LEU A 40 1.45 -9.94 -11.70
CA LEU A 40 2.72 -10.50 -11.23
C LEU A 40 3.57 -11.02 -12.39
N VAL A 41 2.93 -11.49 -13.47
CA VAL A 41 3.62 -12.04 -14.64
C VAL A 41 4.44 -10.95 -15.32
N GLY A 42 5.72 -11.23 -15.53
CA GLY A 42 6.66 -10.28 -16.13
C GLY A 42 6.96 -9.03 -15.29
N SER A 43 6.43 -8.92 -14.06
CA SER A 43 6.60 -7.72 -13.24
C SER A 43 8.05 -7.40 -12.91
N LEU A 44 8.90 -8.43 -12.74
CA LEU A 44 10.32 -8.26 -12.40
C LEU A 44 11.13 -7.70 -13.58
N GLN A 45 10.73 -7.99 -14.81
CA GLN A 45 11.38 -7.54 -16.04
C GLN A 45 10.71 -6.33 -16.69
N ASN A 46 9.64 -5.83 -16.09
CA ASN A 46 8.91 -4.68 -16.62
C ASN A 46 9.81 -3.44 -16.71
N LYS A 47 9.70 -2.71 -17.83
CA LYS A 47 10.48 -1.47 -18.07
C LYS A 47 10.15 -0.36 -17.07
N LEU A 48 8.97 -0.39 -16.48
CA LEU A 48 8.55 0.58 -15.45
C LEU A 48 9.14 0.29 -14.08
N ARG A 49 9.73 -0.90 -13.89
CA ARG A 49 10.34 -1.26 -12.61
C ARG A 49 11.63 -0.47 -12.38
N ILE A 50 11.70 0.24 -11.26
CA ILE A 50 12.91 0.90 -10.78
C ILE A 50 13.85 -0.19 -10.25
N ARG A 51 15.03 -0.33 -10.84
CA ARG A 51 16.01 -1.40 -10.51
C ARG A 51 17.15 -0.93 -9.63
N THR A 52 17.43 0.35 -9.64
CA THR A 52 18.51 1.00 -8.89
C THR A 52 17.99 2.27 -8.24
N PRO A 53 18.63 2.80 -7.19
CA PRO A 53 18.31 4.12 -6.70
C PRO A 53 18.42 5.15 -7.81
N MET A 54 17.47 6.06 -7.85
CA MET A 54 17.43 7.11 -8.87
C MET A 54 17.18 8.47 -8.22
N ILE A 55 17.92 9.46 -8.65
CA ILE A 55 17.85 10.82 -8.12
C ILE A 55 17.56 11.79 -9.25
N ARG A 56 16.73 12.80 -9.00
CA ARG A 56 16.45 13.84 -9.97
C ARG A 56 17.71 14.59 -10.33
N GLU A 57 17.91 14.85 -11.61
CA GLU A 57 19.11 15.52 -12.14
C GLU A 57 19.33 16.90 -11.50
N GLY A 58 18.26 17.68 -11.36
CA GLY A 58 18.35 18.99 -10.74
C GLY A 58 18.81 18.96 -9.29
N TYR A 59 18.42 17.94 -8.51
CA TYR A 59 18.91 17.77 -7.16
C TYR A 59 20.40 17.42 -7.12
N LEU A 60 20.87 16.58 -8.03
CA LEU A 60 22.29 16.26 -8.13
C LEU A 60 23.16 17.49 -8.45
N LYS A 61 22.65 18.40 -9.31
CA LYS A 61 23.37 19.61 -9.72
C LYS A 61 23.35 20.71 -8.65
N LEU A 62 22.22 20.92 -8.02
CA LEU A 62 21.98 22.14 -7.22
C LEU A 62 21.78 21.90 -5.73
N ARG A 63 21.71 20.68 -5.23
CA ARG A 63 21.49 20.28 -3.82
C ARG A 63 20.27 20.96 -3.14
N ASN A 64 20.21 22.25 -3.09
CA ASN A 64 19.11 23.05 -2.51
C ASN A 64 18.02 23.34 -3.54
N TYR A 65 17.73 22.39 -4.37
CA TYR A 65 16.85 22.53 -5.51
C TYR A 65 15.38 22.71 -5.07
N SER A 66 14.74 23.76 -5.59
CA SER A 66 13.37 24.15 -5.25
C SER A 66 12.28 23.16 -5.69
N GLY A 67 12.62 22.19 -6.49
CA GLY A 67 11.66 21.24 -7.08
C GLY A 67 10.93 21.76 -8.32
N SER A 68 11.32 22.92 -8.89
CA SER A 68 10.68 23.50 -10.08
C SER A 68 10.72 22.59 -11.32
N GLY A 69 11.74 21.71 -11.45
CA GLY A 69 11.83 20.69 -12.49
C GLY A 69 11.07 19.39 -12.20
N ARG A 70 10.38 19.30 -11.07
CA ARG A 70 9.66 18.08 -10.68
C ARG A 70 8.64 17.68 -11.75
N GLY A 71 8.71 16.41 -12.19
CA GLY A 71 7.89 15.88 -13.27
C GLY A 71 8.36 16.22 -14.69
N ARG A 72 9.42 17.05 -14.86
CA ARG A 72 9.96 17.43 -16.18
C ARG A 72 11.41 17.02 -16.39
N GLU A 73 12.18 16.92 -15.32
CA GLU A 73 13.57 16.52 -15.35
C GLU A 73 13.74 15.01 -15.28
N PRO A 74 14.81 14.43 -15.86
CA PRO A 74 15.08 13.01 -15.78
C PRO A 74 15.53 12.58 -14.37
N PHE A 75 15.36 11.30 -14.10
CA PHE A 75 15.99 10.62 -12.98
C PHE A 75 17.29 9.98 -13.45
N VAL A 76 18.36 10.16 -12.68
CA VAL A 76 19.68 9.62 -12.93
C VAL A 76 19.93 8.44 -12.00
N PRO A 77 20.30 7.26 -12.51
CA PRO A 77 20.66 6.12 -11.68
C PRO A 77 21.94 6.39 -10.90
N VAL A 78 21.97 5.96 -9.63
CA VAL A 78 23.13 6.10 -8.74
C VAL A 78 23.38 4.80 -7.98
N SER A 79 24.55 4.67 -7.35
CA SER A 79 24.81 3.55 -6.46
C SER A 79 24.01 3.69 -5.15
N TRP A 80 23.78 2.55 -4.47
CA TRP A 80 23.15 2.55 -3.15
C TRP A 80 23.98 3.36 -2.14
N GLU A 81 25.26 3.16 -2.11
CA GLU A 81 26.18 3.89 -1.22
C GLU A 81 26.05 5.41 -1.38
N TYR A 82 25.99 5.89 -2.64
CA TYR A 82 25.81 7.31 -2.92
C TYR A 82 24.42 7.82 -2.51
N ALA A 83 23.36 7.04 -2.78
CA ALA A 83 22.01 7.40 -2.38
C ALA A 83 21.87 7.48 -0.85
N GLU A 84 22.38 6.50 -0.12
CA GLU A 84 22.38 6.49 1.34
C GLU A 84 23.14 7.67 1.93
N LYS A 85 24.31 8.00 1.39
CA LYS A 85 25.09 9.17 1.79
C LYS A 85 24.28 10.45 1.63
N LEU A 86 23.64 10.64 0.47
CA LEU A 86 22.82 11.83 0.20
C LEU A 86 21.64 11.96 1.18
N VAL A 87 20.94 10.86 1.42
CA VAL A 87 19.81 10.84 2.38
C VAL A 87 20.30 11.16 3.79
N ALA A 88 21.39 10.57 4.22
CA ALA A 88 21.97 10.81 5.55
C ALA A 88 22.43 12.27 5.73
N GLU A 89 23.08 12.84 4.71
CA GLU A 89 23.51 14.24 4.71
C GLU A 89 22.31 15.19 4.84
N GLU A 90 21.24 14.95 4.06
CA GLU A 90 20.07 15.82 4.06
C GLU A 90 19.25 15.69 5.35
N LEU A 91 19.01 14.48 5.85
CA LEU A 91 18.36 14.28 7.15
C LEU A 91 19.14 14.93 8.28
N SER A 92 20.48 14.83 8.27
CA SER A 92 21.33 15.49 9.24
C SER A 92 21.28 17.01 9.15
N ARG A 93 21.22 17.56 7.93
CA ARG A 93 21.04 18.99 7.70
C ARG A 93 19.71 19.49 8.24
N VAL A 94 18.60 18.81 7.87
CA VAL A 94 17.25 19.20 8.32
C VAL A 94 17.16 19.18 9.84
N ARG A 95 17.64 18.11 10.47
CA ARG A 95 17.63 17.98 11.94
C ARG A 95 18.40 19.11 12.63
N ARG A 96 19.57 19.47 12.12
CA ARG A 96 20.39 20.54 12.71
C ARG A 96 19.79 21.92 12.54
N CYS A 97 19.18 22.18 11.38
CA CYS A 97 18.67 23.51 11.02
C CYS A 97 17.24 23.77 11.51
N TYR A 98 16.41 22.72 11.58
CA TYR A 98 14.97 22.88 11.78
C TYR A 98 14.38 21.93 12.83
N GLY A 99 15.17 21.05 13.44
CA GLY A 99 14.69 20.05 14.39
C GLY A 99 14.07 18.81 13.73
N ASN A 100 13.74 17.82 14.55
CA ASN A 100 13.15 16.57 14.10
C ASN A 100 11.67 16.73 13.67
N GLU A 101 10.97 17.74 14.15
CA GLU A 101 9.61 18.10 13.76
C GLU A 101 9.49 18.51 12.30
N ALA A 102 10.59 18.96 11.68
CA ALA A 102 10.64 19.25 10.24
C ALA A 102 10.71 18.00 9.34
N ILE A 103 10.88 16.81 9.94
CA ILE A 103 10.86 15.53 9.23
C ILE A 103 9.47 14.94 9.37
N PHE A 104 8.69 14.95 8.30
CA PHE A 104 7.44 14.18 8.23
C PHE A 104 7.72 12.77 7.73
N GLY A 105 7.35 11.77 8.51
CA GLY A 105 7.64 10.39 8.15
C GLY A 105 6.57 9.40 8.60
N GLY A 106 6.36 8.41 7.75
CA GLY A 106 5.43 7.33 7.99
C GLY A 106 5.34 6.40 6.77
N SER A 107 4.67 5.28 6.95
CA SER A 107 4.36 4.35 5.88
C SER A 107 2.96 3.80 6.07
N TYR A 108 2.28 3.54 4.97
CA TYR A 108 0.95 2.94 4.93
C TYR A 108 1.07 1.52 4.37
N GLY A 109 1.60 0.63 5.19
CA GLY A 109 2.02 -0.70 4.78
C GLY A 109 0.94 -1.77 4.91
N TRP A 110 -0.11 -1.69 4.13
CA TRP A 110 -1.08 -2.79 4.01
C TRP A 110 -0.39 -4.07 3.53
N GLY A 111 -0.88 -5.22 3.96
CA GLY A 111 -0.28 -6.50 3.61
C GLY A 111 1.13 -6.73 4.17
N SER A 112 1.64 -5.82 5.00
CA SER A 112 2.89 -6.02 5.72
C SER A 112 2.75 -7.15 6.73
N ALA A 113 3.72 -8.03 6.77
CA ALA A 113 3.71 -9.19 7.65
C ALA A 113 5.02 -9.37 8.42
N GLY A 114 4.88 -9.75 9.69
CA GLY A 114 6.01 -10.05 10.54
C GLY A 114 6.87 -8.85 10.89
N ARG A 115 8.04 -9.14 11.45
CA ARG A 115 8.93 -8.12 12.00
C ARG A 115 9.71 -7.35 10.94
N PHE A 116 10.24 -8.07 9.95
CA PHE A 116 11.13 -7.49 8.93
C PHE A 116 10.41 -7.01 7.67
N HIS A 117 9.21 -7.51 7.43
CA HIS A 117 8.35 -7.11 6.29
C HIS A 117 7.23 -6.17 6.70
N HIS A 118 7.34 -5.53 7.87
CA HIS A 118 6.40 -4.52 8.34
C HIS A 118 6.98 -3.13 8.07
N ALA A 119 6.59 -2.54 6.95
CA ALA A 119 7.13 -1.27 6.46
C ALA A 119 7.02 -0.14 7.48
N GLN A 120 5.87 0.01 8.13
CA GLN A 120 5.67 1.01 9.18
C GLN A 120 6.63 0.81 10.35
N GLY A 121 6.78 -0.43 10.84
CA GLY A 121 7.64 -0.74 11.95
C GLY A 121 9.11 -0.43 11.67
N GLN A 122 9.60 -0.77 10.49
CA GLN A 122 10.98 -0.50 10.09
C GLN A 122 11.25 1.00 9.93
N LEU A 123 10.35 1.72 9.24
CA LEU A 123 10.50 3.15 9.04
C LEU A 123 10.40 3.92 10.37
N HIS A 124 9.42 3.61 11.21
CA HIS A 124 9.29 4.26 12.52
C HIS A 124 10.49 3.96 13.42
N ARG A 125 11.02 2.74 13.38
CA ARG A 125 12.25 2.40 14.10
C ARG A 125 13.41 3.28 13.68
N PHE A 126 13.64 3.42 12.37
CA PHE A 126 14.69 4.29 11.85
C PHE A 126 14.49 5.74 12.27
N LEU A 127 13.30 6.29 12.10
CA LEU A 127 13.00 7.69 12.46
C LEU A 127 13.13 7.94 13.96
N ASN A 128 12.73 7.00 14.81
CA ASN A 128 12.91 7.10 16.26
C ASN A 128 14.39 7.08 16.65
N LEU A 129 15.21 6.25 16.01
CA LEU A 129 16.64 6.18 16.28
C LEU A 129 17.38 7.49 15.93
N ILE A 130 16.88 8.25 14.97
CA ILE A 130 17.44 9.56 14.63
C ILE A 130 16.80 10.72 15.40
N GLY A 131 15.95 10.45 16.40
CA GLY A 131 15.39 11.46 17.30
C GLY A 131 13.90 11.76 17.10
N GLY A 132 13.21 11.01 16.27
CA GLY A 132 11.78 11.14 16.01
C GLY A 132 11.43 11.91 14.74
N CYS A 133 10.14 12.11 14.53
CA CYS A 133 9.59 12.78 13.36
C CYS A 133 8.15 13.26 13.62
N THR A 134 7.65 14.13 12.77
CA THR A 134 6.22 14.44 12.68
C THR A 134 5.49 13.28 12.00
N ARG A 135 4.38 12.85 12.58
CA ARG A 135 3.56 11.73 12.07
C ARG A 135 2.17 12.20 11.68
N SER A 136 1.53 11.45 10.80
CA SER A 136 0.10 11.61 10.55
C SER A 136 -0.71 11.09 11.73
N VAL A 137 -1.85 11.71 11.96
CA VAL A 137 -2.86 11.29 12.94
C VAL A 137 -4.06 10.75 12.17
N ASN A 138 -4.70 9.73 12.71
CA ASN A 138 -5.81 9.01 12.10
C ASN A 138 -5.44 8.26 10.80
N THR A 139 -6.44 7.83 10.09
CA THR A 139 -6.31 7.07 8.84
C THR A 139 -6.82 7.87 7.65
N TYR A 140 -6.29 7.62 6.46
CA TYR A 140 -6.79 8.24 5.22
C TYR A 140 -8.13 7.67 4.75
N SER A 141 -8.47 6.43 5.15
CA SER A 141 -9.62 5.71 4.62
C SER A 141 -10.96 6.14 5.25
N PHE A 142 -10.99 6.35 6.57
CA PHE A 142 -12.23 6.56 7.31
C PHE A 142 -12.08 7.46 8.54
N ALA A 143 -11.10 8.36 8.57
CA ALA A 143 -10.89 9.27 9.70
C ALA A 143 -12.12 10.13 10.02
N ALA A 144 -12.86 10.56 9.02
CA ALA A 144 -14.10 11.29 9.21
C ALA A 144 -15.14 10.43 9.96
N ALA A 145 -15.26 9.16 9.62
CA ALA A 145 -16.14 8.23 10.32
C ALA A 145 -15.69 8.01 11.79
N GLU A 146 -14.38 7.89 12.04
CA GLU A 146 -13.85 7.77 13.41
C GLU A 146 -14.23 8.97 14.29
N VAL A 147 -14.30 10.17 13.72
CA VAL A 147 -14.69 11.38 14.44
C VAL A 147 -16.20 11.49 14.60
N ILE A 148 -16.99 11.20 13.56
CA ILE A 148 -18.43 11.48 13.54
C ILE A 148 -19.26 10.35 14.13
N LEU A 149 -18.95 9.09 13.83
CA LEU A 149 -19.76 7.95 14.27
C LEU A 149 -19.95 7.84 15.79
N PRO A 150 -18.97 8.15 16.66
CA PRO A 150 -19.18 8.17 18.10
C PRO A 150 -20.32 9.10 18.55
N HIS A 151 -20.52 10.21 17.84
CA HIS A 151 -21.59 11.19 18.13
C HIS A 151 -22.97 10.77 17.60
N VAL A 152 -23.02 9.87 16.63
CA VAL A 152 -24.29 9.44 15.98
C VAL A 152 -24.76 8.10 16.53
N VAL A 153 -23.85 7.13 16.67
CA VAL A 153 -24.16 5.73 17.00
C VAL A 153 -23.43 5.22 18.24
N GLY A 154 -22.67 6.06 18.90
CA GLY A 154 -21.96 5.79 20.16
C GLY A 154 -20.59 5.14 20.03
N HIS A 155 -20.31 4.38 18.95
CA HIS A 155 -19.02 3.73 18.79
C HIS A 155 -18.71 3.35 17.33
N GLU A 156 -17.58 3.80 16.78
CA GLU A 156 -17.17 3.51 15.41
C GLU A 156 -16.77 2.05 15.18
N ARG A 157 -16.20 1.38 16.19
CA ARG A 157 -15.70 -0.01 16.05
C ARG A 157 -16.80 -1.01 15.68
N SER A 158 -18.02 -0.78 16.13
CA SER A 158 -19.14 -1.67 15.79
C SER A 158 -19.40 -1.73 14.28
N PHE A 159 -19.13 -0.63 13.56
CA PHE A 159 -19.31 -0.55 12.11
C PHE A 159 -18.10 -1.07 11.34
N ILE A 160 -16.89 -0.85 11.85
CA ILE A 160 -15.64 -1.16 11.15
C ILE A 160 -15.17 -2.59 11.44
N SER A 161 -15.27 -3.04 12.70
CA SER A 161 -14.73 -4.32 13.14
C SER A 161 -15.73 -5.46 13.14
N GLN A 162 -17.03 -5.15 13.12
CA GLN A 162 -18.11 -6.16 13.20
C GLN A 162 -19.20 -5.91 12.14
N PRO A 163 -18.85 -5.70 10.86
CA PRO A 163 -19.86 -5.59 9.81
C PRO A 163 -20.59 -6.92 9.64
N SER A 164 -21.85 -6.84 9.22
CA SER A 164 -22.60 -8.03 8.82
C SER A 164 -21.88 -8.73 7.66
N ASN A 165 -21.80 -10.05 7.73
CA ASN A 165 -21.16 -10.83 6.66
C ASN A 165 -22.05 -10.90 5.40
N TRP A 166 -21.43 -11.13 4.25
CA TRP A 166 -22.13 -11.20 2.97
C TRP A 166 -23.25 -12.24 2.92
N PRO A 167 -23.09 -13.49 3.44
CA PRO A 167 -24.19 -14.45 3.49
C PRO A 167 -25.41 -13.94 4.24
N SER A 168 -25.22 -13.24 5.35
CA SER A 168 -26.34 -12.65 6.11
C SER A 168 -27.02 -11.52 5.32
N LEU A 169 -26.25 -10.65 4.69
CA LEU A 169 -26.78 -9.57 3.86
C LEU A 169 -27.58 -10.11 2.67
N ILE A 170 -27.08 -11.12 1.98
CA ILE A 170 -27.74 -11.73 0.81
C ILE A 170 -29.02 -12.44 1.22
N ASN A 171 -29.01 -13.21 2.31
CA ASN A 171 -30.10 -14.10 2.66
C ASN A 171 -31.20 -13.41 3.49
N LYS A 172 -30.90 -12.29 4.19
CA LYS A 172 -31.82 -11.68 5.15
C LYS A 172 -32.23 -10.25 4.81
N SER A 173 -31.56 -9.59 3.85
CA SER A 173 -31.95 -8.22 3.45
C SER A 173 -33.06 -8.27 2.41
N GLU A 174 -34.14 -7.54 2.65
CA GLU A 174 -35.24 -7.37 1.70
C GLU A 174 -34.96 -6.21 0.72
N LEU A 175 -34.25 -5.19 1.17
CA LEU A 175 -33.86 -4.05 0.37
C LEU A 175 -32.39 -3.71 0.59
N PHE A 176 -31.65 -3.49 -0.50
CA PHE A 176 -30.28 -3.03 -0.49
C PHE A 176 -30.17 -1.66 -1.18
N VAL A 177 -29.79 -0.63 -0.43
CA VAL A 177 -29.63 0.74 -0.96
C VAL A 177 -28.16 1.10 -1.01
N ALA A 178 -27.63 1.31 -2.21
CA ALA A 178 -26.21 1.65 -2.45
C ALA A 178 -26.09 3.13 -2.85
N PHE A 179 -25.67 3.97 -1.91
CA PHE A 179 -25.37 5.37 -2.19
C PHE A 179 -24.05 5.50 -2.97
N GLY A 180 -24.11 6.05 -4.18
CA GLY A 180 -22.95 6.14 -5.06
C GLY A 180 -22.65 4.88 -5.86
N GLY A 181 -23.43 3.81 -5.65
CA GLY A 181 -23.26 2.53 -6.33
C GLY A 181 -22.23 1.60 -5.71
N LEU A 182 -22.19 0.36 -6.17
CA LEU A 182 -21.28 -0.68 -5.72
C LEU A 182 -20.74 -1.45 -6.95
N PRO A 183 -19.86 -0.86 -7.75
CA PRO A 183 -19.40 -1.49 -8.98
C PRO A 183 -18.56 -2.72 -8.71
N LEU A 184 -18.85 -3.83 -9.41
CA LEU A 184 -18.18 -5.13 -9.26
C LEU A 184 -16.65 -5.04 -9.38
N LYS A 185 -16.15 -4.17 -10.27
CA LYS A 185 -14.71 -3.95 -10.43
C LYS A 185 -13.98 -3.58 -9.15
N ASN A 186 -14.65 -2.92 -8.20
CA ASN A 186 -14.03 -2.50 -6.94
C ASN A 186 -13.94 -3.65 -5.93
N SER A 187 -14.69 -4.73 -6.13
CA SER A 187 -14.65 -5.90 -5.25
C SER A 187 -13.44 -6.81 -5.47
N GLN A 188 -12.74 -6.65 -6.60
CA GLN A 188 -11.60 -7.49 -6.98
C GLN A 188 -10.34 -7.24 -6.13
N VAL A 189 -10.29 -6.18 -5.36
CA VAL A 189 -9.18 -5.88 -4.43
C VAL A 189 -9.28 -6.67 -3.11
N THR A 190 -10.34 -7.43 -2.93
CA THR A 190 -10.54 -8.32 -1.78
C THR A 190 -10.69 -9.75 -2.24
N SER A 191 -10.27 -10.70 -1.40
CA SER A 191 -10.44 -12.13 -1.63
C SER A 191 -11.75 -12.66 -1.04
N GLY A 192 -12.06 -13.93 -1.29
CA GLY A 192 -13.12 -14.65 -0.58
C GLY A 192 -14.51 -14.58 -1.23
N GLY A 193 -14.58 -14.39 -2.53
CA GLY A 193 -15.82 -14.54 -3.28
C GLY A 193 -16.76 -13.34 -3.20
N LEU A 194 -16.22 -12.14 -2.96
CA LEU A 194 -17.02 -10.93 -2.85
C LEU A 194 -17.79 -10.60 -4.13
N SER A 195 -17.14 -10.68 -5.30
CA SER A 195 -17.79 -10.44 -6.60
C SER A 195 -18.92 -11.44 -6.84
N ARG A 196 -18.69 -12.72 -6.51
CA ARG A 196 -19.69 -13.77 -6.62
C ARG A 196 -20.90 -13.52 -5.70
N HIS A 197 -20.66 -13.04 -4.48
CA HIS A 197 -21.74 -12.68 -3.57
C HIS A 197 -22.54 -11.49 -4.07
N LEU A 198 -21.89 -10.47 -4.61
CA LEU A 198 -22.54 -9.32 -5.20
C LEU A 198 -23.39 -9.70 -6.42
N GLN A 199 -22.87 -10.55 -7.31
CA GLN A 199 -23.63 -11.04 -8.50
C GLN A 199 -24.91 -11.78 -8.12
N LYS A 200 -24.95 -12.47 -7.00
CA LYS A 200 -26.17 -13.13 -6.52
C LYS A 200 -27.24 -12.17 -6.01
N LYS A 201 -26.87 -10.94 -5.70
CA LYS A 201 -27.79 -9.94 -5.13
C LYS A 201 -28.37 -8.99 -6.17
N TYR A 202 -27.64 -8.77 -7.27
CA TYR A 202 -28.06 -7.97 -8.43
C TYR A 202 -28.49 -8.88 -9.60
#